data_8cebb20ab5d3db613374d39ece75fc4c
#
_entry.id   8cebb20ab5d3db613374d39ece75fc4c
#
_cell.length_a   1.000
_cell.length_b   1.000
_cell.length_c   1.000
_cell.angle_alpha   90.00
_cell.angle_beta   90.00
_cell.angle_gamma   90.00
#
_symmetry.space_group_name_H-M   'P 1'
#
loop_
_entity.id
_entity.type
_entity.pdbx_description
1 polymer ?
#
loop_
_entity_poly.entity_id
_entity_poly.type
_entity_poly.pdbx_seq_one_letter_code
_entity_poly.pdbx_strand_id
1 'polypeptide(L)'
;KNTPAGAVSVVSAGPTSAFEAAIKGVYSFDLKGPEVSGHISGPISETLGARLAVKFVDQDGYIENLANGRDEPQNRSALARLTLRYAPTDTFDYNLKVEYADKEVKGGLNVSSPLTTPQQPKTTRFSTQNPIGPEGTKVTSWLVSGTGNYQMGDFTLTSITGYSFFRSNIVNNFDQAVPAGGTTRNSVYNSYPEHFRQWSQEVRLLSPTGRKFEYIVGAYYDTALYRLTQLGGFDINIPGVLVYQGLLNTEFRQRSESFSVFGQGTLNFTEDLRAIGSLRYTQTDKRGHFFGRLRSGPFALRPVNARANGKLSEDNIDPSITLQYDFTPQVMAYATFGRGSKSGGFVSNTYGTTDASFRYRPEESENIEAGIKSTLADGKLVLNVSVYDTSFKDLQVSVYNSALQVYQTGNAASASSKGVEGSAAWYPMDNLSFTLAAAYQDAKYDDYPGAACLASQPITTCNPANPASAAANNIAGSPLPYTSKFSYSLQARHRFDLGEDNVIDTTIGLSGRSKYFDSDNQSPLFGRQKGYSKLDARVQYGPVDERWHVAVVGKNLTNEKTTGSAFNLPFPITAAPRAIMYLEETRNISIEAGMRF
;
A
#
# COMPACT_ATOMS: atom_id res chain seq x y z
N LYS A 1 -3.79 -14.71 3.29
CA LYS A 1 -2.58 -15.24 2.68
C LYS A 1 -1.57 -14.11 2.47
N ASN A 2 -0.29 -14.32 2.89
CA ASN A 2 0.80 -13.34 2.75
C ASN A 2 0.52 -11.97 3.43
N THR A 3 -0.14 -11.97 4.56
CA THR A 3 -0.48 -10.75 5.34
C THR A 3 -0.05 -10.88 6.80
N PRO A 4 1.27 -11.01 7.06
CA PRO A 4 1.77 -11.26 8.42
C PRO A 4 1.51 -10.10 9.39
N ALA A 5 1.26 -8.90 8.86
CA ALA A 5 1.00 -7.68 9.65
C ALA A 5 -0.48 -7.23 9.66
N GLY A 6 -1.40 -8.08 9.17
CA GLY A 6 -2.82 -7.76 9.12
C GLY A 6 -3.35 -7.33 7.75
N ALA A 7 -4.62 -6.98 7.69
CA ALA A 7 -5.31 -6.57 6.45
C ALA A 7 -6.34 -5.46 6.72
N VAL A 8 -6.52 -4.57 5.75
CA VAL A 8 -7.61 -3.59 5.72
C VAL A 8 -8.68 -4.09 4.75
N SER A 9 -9.91 -4.26 5.23
CA SER A 9 -11.06 -4.65 4.41
C SER A 9 -11.89 -3.42 4.07
N VAL A 10 -12.13 -3.21 2.77
CA VAL A 10 -13.01 -2.13 2.28
C VAL A 10 -14.23 -2.76 1.61
N VAL A 11 -15.40 -2.47 2.16
CA VAL A 11 -16.68 -2.96 1.63
C VAL A 11 -17.33 -1.84 0.83
N SER A 12 -17.60 -2.10 -0.46
CA SER A 12 -18.33 -1.16 -1.32
C SER A 12 -19.84 -1.30 -1.15
N ALA A 13 -20.58 -0.20 -1.32
CA ALA A 13 -22.03 -0.22 -1.29
C ALA A 13 -22.62 -1.15 -2.36
N GLY A 14 -23.63 -1.91 -1.97
CA GLY A 14 -24.43 -2.75 -2.86
C GLY A 14 -25.60 -2.00 -3.50
N PRO A 15 -26.45 -2.71 -4.28
CA PRO A 15 -27.71 -2.18 -4.78
C PRO A 15 -28.65 -1.77 -3.63
N THR A 16 -29.38 -0.68 -3.82
CA THR A 16 -30.38 -0.16 -2.88
C THR A 16 -31.76 -0.79 -3.16
N SER A 17 -32.65 -0.78 -2.17
CA SER A 17 -34.02 -1.29 -2.30
C SER A 17 -34.97 -0.33 -3.05
N ALA A 18 -34.64 0.95 -3.13
CA ALA A 18 -35.31 1.96 -3.94
C ALA A 18 -34.32 2.58 -4.93
N PHE A 19 -34.85 3.23 -5.95
CA PHE A 19 -34.01 3.97 -6.90
C PHE A 19 -33.26 5.08 -6.18
N GLU A 20 -31.96 5.16 -6.43
CA GLU A 20 -31.07 6.19 -5.92
C GLU A 20 -30.07 6.57 -7.01
N ALA A 21 -29.84 7.85 -7.19
CA ALA A 21 -28.76 8.34 -8.02
C ALA A 21 -28.03 9.49 -7.34
N ALA A 22 -26.72 9.58 -7.55
CA ALA A 22 -25.95 10.73 -7.08
C ALA A 22 -24.84 11.09 -8.07
N ILE A 23 -24.52 12.37 -8.11
CA ILE A 23 -23.39 12.91 -8.84
C ILE A 23 -22.61 13.86 -7.93
N LYS A 24 -21.28 13.83 -8.03
CA LYS A 24 -20.38 14.72 -7.32
C LYS A 24 -19.27 15.20 -8.24
N GLY A 25 -19.06 16.50 -8.27
CA GLY A 25 -17.95 17.17 -8.94
C GLY A 25 -17.03 17.83 -7.92
N VAL A 26 -15.72 17.72 -8.14
CA VAL A 26 -14.68 18.39 -7.37
C VAL A 26 -13.76 19.09 -8.36
N TYR A 27 -13.40 20.33 -8.08
CA TYR A 27 -12.35 21.03 -8.83
C TYR A 27 -11.23 21.44 -7.86
N SER A 28 -10.03 20.95 -8.11
CA SER A 28 -8.84 21.32 -7.36
C SER A 28 -8.18 22.55 -7.98
N PHE A 29 -7.94 23.58 -7.17
CA PHE A 29 -7.24 24.79 -7.62
C PHE A 29 -5.73 24.57 -7.70
N ASP A 30 -5.17 23.79 -6.78
CA ASP A 30 -3.73 23.50 -6.76
C ASP A 30 -3.35 22.45 -7.82
N LEU A 31 -4.19 21.41 -8.04
CA LEU A 31 -3.98 20.41 -9.08
C LEU A 31 -4.66 20.76 -10.42
N LYS A 32 -5.26 21.95 -10.53
CA LYS A 32 -5.81 22.54 -11.76
C LYS A 32 -6.68 21.58 -12.58
N GLY A 33 -7.61 20.88 -11.92
CA GLY A 33 -8.43 19.95 -12.67
C GLY A 33 -9.60 19.32 -11.91
N PRO A 34 -10.53 18.72 -12.68
CA PRO A 34 -11.75 18.13 -12.14
C PRO A 34 -11.60 16.68 -11.72
N GLU A 35 -12.43 16.30 -10.75
CA GLU A 35 -12.84 14.94 -10.46
C GLU A 35 -14.36 14.89 -10.52
N VAL A 36 -14.93 13.92 -11.26
CA VAL A 36 -16.37 13.69 -11.32
C VAL A 36 -16.65 12.25 -10.94
N SER A 37 -17.58 12.03 -10.04
CA SER A 37 -18.03 10.70 -9.64
C SER A 37 -19.54 10.67 -9.51
N GLY A 38 -20.13 9.49 -9.71
CA GLY A 38 -21.55 9.31 -9.53
C GLY A 38 -21.93 7.85 -9.50
N HIS A 39 -23.18 7.61 -9.14
CA HIS A 39 -23.75 6.28 -9.18
C HIS A 39 -25.24 6.32 -9.45
N ILE A 40 -25.73 5.21 -9.96
CA ILE A 40 -27.15 4.86 -10.02
C ILE A 40 -27.32 3.49 -9.35
N SER A 41 -28.40 3.32 -8.60
CA SER A 41 -28.67 2.12 -7.83
C SER A 41 -30.15 1.90 -7.67
N GLY A 42 -30.59 0.65 -7.63
CA GLY A 42 -31.99 0.32 -7.36
C GLY A 42 -32.36 -1.10 -7.81
N PRO A 43 -33.63 -1.48 -7.62
CA PRO A 43 -34.18 -2.74 -8.09
C PRO A 43 -34.36 -2.71 -9.62
N ILE A 44 -33.97 -3.80 -10.30
CA ILE A 44 -34.32 -4.09 -11.70
C ILE A 44 -35.60 -4.93 -11.70
N SER A 45 -35.72 -5.87 -10.75
CA SER A 45 -36.91 -6.67 -10.48
C SER A 45 -37.01 -6.95 -8.98
N GLU A 46 -38.04 -7.67 -8.55
CA GLU A 46 -38.22 -8.10 -7.15
C GLU A 46 -37.00 -8.89 -6.62
N THR A 47 -36.33 -9.62 -7.49
CA THR A 47 -35.21 -10.51 -7.13
C THR A 47 -33.84 -10.00 -7.57
N LEU A 48 -33.78 -8.95 -8.40
CA LEU A 48 -32.53 -8.44 -8.97
C LEU A 48 -32.35 -6.95 -8.71
N GLY A 49 -31.33 -6.58 -8.00
CA GLY A 49 -30.87 -5.20 -7.82
C GLY A 49 -29.55 -4.94 -8.55
N ALA A 50 -29.34 -3.70 -8.98
CA ALA A 50 -28.10 -3.25 -9.61
C ALA A 50 -27.62 -1.91 -9.06
N ARG A 51 -26.29 -1.75 -9.03
CA ARG A 51 -25.61 -0.47 -8.76
C ARG A 51 -24.46 -0.30 -9.73
N LEU A 52 -24.45 0.82 -10.45
CA LEU A 52 -23.32 1.26 -11.27
C LEU A 52 -22.73 2.52 -10.64
N ALA A 53 -21.43 2.48 -10.35
CA ALA A 53 -20.67 3.64 -9.88
C ALA A 53 -19.53 3.93 -10.84
N VAL A 54 -19.30 5.21 -11.14
CA VAL A 54 -18.24 5.68 -12.04
C VAL A 54 -17.47 6.84 -11.39
N LYS A 55 -16.19 6.96 -11.77
CA LYS A 55 -15.34 8.08 -11.36
C LYS A 55 -14.37 8.42 -12.47
N PHE A 56 -14.23 9.71 -12.76
CA PHE A 56 -13.26 10.29 -13.69
C PHE A 56 -12.41 11.33 -12.98
N VAL A 57 -11.13 11.35 -13.28
CA VAL A 57 -10.16 12.32 -12.77
C VAL A 57 -9.35 12.84 -13.96
N ASP A 58 -9.17 14.14 -14.04
CA ASP A 58 -8.23 14.79 -14.98
C ASP A 58 -7.60 15.99 -14.24
N GLN A 59 -6.43 15.77 -13.64
CA GLN A 59 -5.75 16.73 -12.79
C GLN A 59 -4.29 16.84 -13.18
N ASP A 60 -3.74 18.05 -13.10
CA ASP A 60 -2.31 18.30 -13.17
C ASP A 60 -1.60 17.90 -11.87
N GLY A 61 -0.29 18.06 -11.84
CA GLY A 61 0.54 17.76 -10.68
C GLY A 61 0.83 18.98 -9.79
N TYR A 62 1.74 18.77 -8.87
CA TYR A 62 2.19 19.76 -7.89
C TYR A 62 3.72 19.97 -7.90
N ILE A 63 4.41 19.37 -8.87
CA ILE A 63 5.85 19.49 -9.10
C ILE A 63 6.08 20.09 -10.48
N GLU A 64 6.61 21.29 -10.56
CA GLU A 64 6.95 21.93 -11.82
C GLU A 64 8.14 21.25 -12.49
N ASN A 65 7.95 20.73 -13.70
CA ASN A 65 9.07 20.25 -14.52
C ASN A 65 9.65 21.38 -15.35
N LEU A 66 10.80 21.89 -14.94
CA LEU A 66 11.49 23.03 -15.56
C LEU A 66 11.95 22.77 -17.01
N ALA A 67 11.97 21.51 -17.47
CA ALA A 67 12.33 21.17 -18.84
C ALA A 67 11.21 21.46 -19.84
N ASN A 68 9.94 21.42 -19.41
CA ASN A 68 8.78 21.56 -20.27
C ASN A 68 7.70 22.54 -19.74
N GLY A 69 7.89 23.09 -18.53
CA GLY A 69 6.98 24.02 -17.86
C GLY A 69 5.65 23.41 -17.43
N ARG A 70 5.57 22.07 -17.29
CA ARG A 70 4.33 21.37 -16.88
C ARG A 70 4.37 21.01 -15.41
N ASP A 71 3.23 21.06 -14.76
CA ASP A 71 3.04 20.50 -13.44
C ASP A 71 2.83 18.99 -13.52
N GLU A 72 3.63 18.23 -12.79
CA GLU A 72 3.67 16.76 -12.76
C GLU A 72 3.46 16.26 -11.31
N PRO A 73 2.98 15.02 -11.12
CA PRO A 73 2.46 14.10 -12.14
C PRO A 73 1.03 14.46 -12.55
N GLN A 74 0.72 14.44 -13.84
CA GLN A 74 -0.65 14.59 -14.33
C GLN A 74 -1.40 13.28 -14.17
N ASN A 75 -2.58 13.30 -13.56
CA ASN A 75 -3.40 12.11 -13.32
C ASN A 75 -4.67 12.12 -14.17
N ARG A 76 -4.79 11.14 -15.05
CA ARG A 76 -6.01 10.85 -15.82
C ARG A 76 -6.49 9.45 -15.48
N SER A 77 -7.69 9.34 -14.95
CA SER A 77 -8.22 8.05 -14.51
C SER A 77 -9.71 7.92 -14.79
N ALA A 78 -10.10 6.73 -15.22
CA ALA A 78 -11.49 6.32 -15.38
C ALA A 78 -11.70 5.01 -14.59
N LEU A 79 -12.69 5.00 -13.71
CA LEU A 79 -13.07 3.85 -12.90
C LEU A 79 -14.55 3.59 -13.06
N ALA A 80 -14.93 2.31 -13.13
CA ALA A 80 -16.32 1.88 -13.15
C ALA A 80 -16.49 0.63 -12.29
N ARG A 81 -17.60 0.56 -11.56
CA ARG A 81 -17.99 -0.62 -10.78
C ARG A 81 -19.45 -0.93 -10.99
N LEU A 82 -19.73 -2.15 -11.47
CA LEU A 82 -21.07 -2.71 -11.51
C LEU A 82 -21.20 -3.72 -10.36
N THR A 83 -22.25 -3.59 -9.57
CA THR A 83 -22.65 -4.57 -8.57
C THR A 83 -24.06 -5.05 -8.87
N LEU A 84 -24.23 -6.36 -9.00
CA LEU A 84 -25.53 -7.00 -9.16
C LEU A 84 -25.80 -7.87 -7.92
N ARG A 85 -27.00 -7.79 -7.37
CA ARG A 85 -27.47 -8.66 -6.31
C ARG A 85 -28.69 -9.43 -6.82
N TYR A 86 -28.58 -10.73 -6.86
CA TYR A 86 -29.66 -11.63 -7.22
C TYR A 86 -30.09 -12.46 -6.01
N ALA A 87 -31.32 -12.32 -5.57
CA ALA A 87 -31.91 -13.02 -4.42
C ALA A 87 -33.30 -13.58 -4.80
N PRO A 88 -33.32 -14.74 -5.50
CA PRO A 88 -34.59 -15.33 -5.98
C PRO A 88 -35.43 -15.95 -4.85
N THR A 89 -34.80 -16.27 -3.71
CA THR A 89 -35.45 -16.85 -2.52
C THR A 89 -34.83 -16.27 -1.26
N ASP A 90 -35.49 -16.43 -0.12
CA ASP A 90 -34.96 -16.03 1.19
C ASP A 90 -33.74 -16.86 1.62
N THR A 91 -33.53 -18.01 1.00
CA THR A 91 -32.44 -18.92 1.34
C THR A 91 -31.23 -18.80 0.43
N PHE A 92 -31.31 -18.04 -0.66
CA PHE A 92 -30.22 -17.90 -1.61
C PHE A 92 -30.03 -16.46 -2.06
N ASP A 93 -28.81 -15.93 -1.94
CA ASP A 93 -28.38 -14.69 -2.58
C ASP A 93 -27.06 -14.85 -3.30
N TYR A 94 -26.90 -14.10 -4.38
CA TYR A 94 -25.66 -14.00 -5.15
C TYR A 94 -25.32 -12.56 -5.47
N ASN A 95 -24.10 -12.15 -5.12
CA ASN A 95 -23.56 -10.82 -5.38
C ASN A 95 -22.43 -10.92 -6.42
N LEU A 96 -22.62 -10.34 -7.61
CA LEU A 96 -21.59 -10.19 -8.63
C LEU A 96 -21.09 -8.75 -8.63
N LYS A 97 -19.78 -8.58 -8.53
CA LYS A 97 -19.09 -7.30 -8.64
C LYS A 97 -18.08 -7.34 -9.78
N VAL A 98 -18.14 -6.36 -10.67
CA VAL A 98 -17.19 -6.16 -11.75
C VAL A 98 -16.62 -4.75 -11.64
N GLU A 99 -15.32 -4.64 -11.52
CA GLU A 99 -14.60 -3.38 -11.44
C GLU A 99 -13.63 -3.25 -12.61
N TYR A 100 -13.61 -2.06 -13.20
CA TYR A 100 -12.66 -1.66 -14.22
C TYR A 100 -11.96 -0.38 -13.80
N ALA A 101 -10.65 -0.31 -14.01
CA ALA A 101 -9.90 0.92 -13.87
C ALA A 101 -8.89 1.07 -15.01
N ASP A 102 -8.86 2.25 -15.60
CA ASP A 102 -7.80 2.73 -16.48
C ASP A 102 -7.22 4.01 -15.87
N LYS A 103 -5.93 3.94 -15.50
CA LYS A 103 -5.21 5.03 -14.85
C LYS A 103 -3.97 5.35 -15.63
N GLU A 104 -3.82 6.62 -16.02
CA GLU A 104 -2.62 7.15 -16.63
C GLU A 104 -2.08 8.31 -15.77
N VAL A 105 -0.84 8.18 -15.33
CA VAL A 105 -0.10 9.22 -14.62
C VAL A 105 1.08 9.62 -15.48
N LYS A 106 1.14 10.86 -15.95
CA LYS A 106 2.22 11.38 -16.80
C LYS A 106 3.19 12.22 -15.97
N GLY A 107 4.49 12.03 -16.22
CA GLY A 107 5.55 12.63 -15.43
C GLY A 107 5.86 11.86 -14.15
N GLY A 108 6.80 12.33 -13.37
CA GLY A 108 7.31 11.65 -12.17
C GLY A 108 7.07 12.42 -10.88
N LEU A 109 7.05 11.69 -9.79
CA LEU A 109 7.00 12.21 -8.40
C LEU A 109 8.39 12.50 -7.84
N ASN A 110 9.43 12.10 -8.54
CA ASN A 110 10.81 12.15 -8.07
C ASN A 110 11.42 13.53 -8.30
N VAL A 111 11.98 14.08 -7.24
CA VAL A 111 12.80 15.30 -7.26
C VAL A 111 14.23 14.97 -6.88
N SER A 112 15.18 15.70 -7.42
CA SER A 112 16.60 15.44 -7.21
C SER A 112 17.27 16.60 -6.49
N SER A 113 18.16 16.29 -5.55
CA SER A 113 18.95 17.27 -4.80
C SER A 113 20.42 16.86 -4.66
N PRO A 114 21.38 17.81 -4.67
CA PRO A 114 22.78 17.53 -4.35
C PRO A 114 22.93 17.00 -2.91
N LEU A 115 23.86 16.04 -2.69
CA LEU A 115 24.13 15.44 -1.37
C LEU A 115 25.07 16.29 -0.48
N THR A 116 25.16 17.59 -0.67
CA THR A 116 26.10 18.44 0.06
C THR A 116 25.57 18.95 1.41
N THR A 117 24.24 18.96 1.60
CA THR A 117 23.56 19.43 2.82
C THR A 117 22.29 18.61 3.07
N PRO A 118 21.76 18.57 4.31
CA PRO A 118 20.45 17.97 4.58
C PRO A 118 19.38 18.59 3.69
N GLN A 119 18.70 17.76 2.92
CA GLN A 119 17.81 18.22 1.87
C GLN A 119 16.40 18.47 2.38
N GLN A 120 15.78 19.53 1.86
CA GLN A 120 14.34 19.76 1.95
C GLN A 120 13.70 19.37 0.62
N PRO A 121 12.55 18.69 0.62
CA PRO A 121 11.84 18.38 -0.60
C PRO A 121 11.50 19.65 -1.38
N LYS A 122 11.79 19.64 -2.69
CA LYS A 122 11.48 20.75 -3.60
C LYS A 122 10.25 20.40 -4.43
N THR A 123 9.51 21.42 -4.85
CA THR A 123 8.37 21.29 -5.77
C THR A 123 8.76 21.56 -7.23
N THR A 124 10.05 21.46 -7.55
CA THR A 124 10.56 21.61 -8.91
C THR A 124 11.47 20.45 -9.26
N ARG A 125 11.43 20.02 -10.50
CA ARG A 125 12.29 18.98 -11.08
C ARG A 125 12.76 19.40 -12.47
N PHE A 126 13.77 18.72 -12.98
CA PHE A 126 14.16 18.84 -14.38
C PHE A 126 14.21 17.45 -14.96
N SER A 127 13.29 17.12 -15.86
CA SER A 127 13.24 15.83 -16.53
C SER A 127 12.89 16.01 -17.99
N THR A 128 13.71 15.44 -18.87
CA THR A 128 13.49 15.43 -20.31
C THR A 128 12.84 14.12 -20.76
N GLN A 129 12.42 14.06 -22.01
CA GLN A 129 11.96 12.80 -22.61
C GLN A 129 13.11 11.81 -22.70
N ASN A 130 12.84 10.54 -22.42
CA ASN A 130 13.79 9.45 -22.55
C ASN A 130 13.52 8.61 -23.82
N PRO A 131 14.51 7.80 -24.30
CA PRO A 131 14.41 7.06 -25.55
C PRO A 131 13.36 5.93 -25.56
N ILE A 132 12.89 5.48 -24.39
CA ILE A 132 11.95 4.35 -24.27
C ILE A 132 10.49 4.79 -24.06
N GLY A 133 10.23 6.08 -24.06
CA GLY A 133 8.88 6.64 -23.98
C GLY A 133 8.70 7.70 -22.90
N PRO A 134 7.53 8.32 -22.83
CA PRO A 134 7.24 9.34 -21.81
C PRO A 134 7.26 8.74 -20.42
N GLU A 135 7.83 9.50 -19.48
CA GLU A 135 7.83 9.15 -18.06
C GLU A 135 6.40 9.11 -17.52
N GLY A 136 6.13 8.14 -16.66
CA GLY A 136 4.84 8.00 -16.00
C GLY A 136 4.44 6.55 -15.76
N THR A 137 3.18 6.36 -15.40
CA THR A 137 2.59 5.06 -15.10
C THR A 137 1.26 4.91 -15.82
N LYS A 138 1.08 3.80 -16.53
CA LYS A 138 -0.21 3.41 -17.08
C LYS A 138 -0.64 2.07 -16.52
N VAL A 139 -1.85 2.00 -15.94
CA VAL A 139 -2.42 0.79 -15.36
C VAL A 139 -3.83 0.59 -15.90
N THR A 140 -4.09 -0.60 -16.44
CA THR A 140 -5.45 -1.06 -16.75
C THR A 140 -5.72 -2.30 -15.91
N SER A 141 -6.83 -2.35 -15.19
CA SER A 141 -7.18 -3.48 -14.33
C SER A 141 -8.64 -3.87 -14.41
N TRP A 142 -8.88 -5.16 -14.17
CA TRP A 142 -10.19 -5.76 -13.98
C TRP A 142 -10.19 -6.58 -12.69
N LEU A 143 -11.26 -6.42 -11.92
CA LEU A 143 -11.54 -7.26 -10.77
C LEU A 143 -12.99 -7.76 -10.88
N VAL A 144 -13.15 -9.08 -10.86
CA VAL A 144 -14.47 -9.71 -10.86
C VAL A 144 -14.57 -10.57 -9.61
N SER A 145 -15.63 -10.40 -8.83
CA SER A 145 -15.91 -11.26 -7.69
C SER A 145 -17.38 -11.64 -7.64
N GLY A 146 -17.65 -12.93 -7.43
CA GLY A 146 -18.97 -13.48 -7.22
C GLY A 146 -19.05 -14.12 -5.85
N THR A 147 -20.02 -13.73 -5.02
CA THR A 147 -20.28 -14.32 -3.71
C THR A 147 -21.69 -14.83 -3.67
N GLY A 148 -21.85 -16.14 -3.53
CA GLY A 148 -23.13 -16.82 -3.34
C GLY A 148 -23.26 -17.33 -1.91
N ASN A 149 -24.39 -17.06 -1.27
CA ASN A 149 -24.77 -17.60 0.04
C ASN A 149 -25.99 -18.49 -0.12
N TYR A 150 -25.94 -19.66 0.48
CA TYR A 150 -27.05 -20.60 0.53
C TYR A 150 -27.32 -21.04 1.95
N GLN A 151 -28.54 -20.75 2.44
CA GLN A 151 -28.99 -21.15 3.76
C GLN A 151 -29.48 -22.58 3.74
N MET A 152 -28.81 -23.48 4.46
CA MET A 152 -29.14 -24.89 4.61
C MET A 152 -29.65 -25.15 6.03
N GLY A 153 -30.93 -24.95 6.27
CA GLY A 153 -31.47 -24.91 7.64
C GLY A 153 -30.79 -23.79 8.42
N ASP A 154 -30.15 -24.11 9.55
CA ASP A 154 -29.44 -23.14 10.39
C ASP A 154 -28.00 -22.84 9.91
N PHE A 155 -27.49 -23.55 8.89
CA PHE A 155 -26.13 -23.38 8.36
C PHE A 155 -26.11 -22.47 7.13
N THR A 156 -25.01 -21.74 6.95
CA THR A 156 -24.81 -20.96 5.73
C THR A 156 -23.60 -21.48 4.96
N LEU A 157 -23.84 -21.91 3.72
CA LEU A 157 -22.79 -22.25 2.75
C LEU A 157 -22.48 -20.99 1.93
N THR A 158 -21.23 -20.54 1.94
CA THR A 158 -20.77 -19.40 1.14
C THR A 158 -19.74 -19.88 0.11
N SER A 159 -19.93 -19.47 -1.15
CA SER A 159 -18.98 -19.67 -2.23
C SER A 159 -18.50 -18.32 -2.76
N ILE A 160 -17.17 -18.11 -2.86
CA ILE A 160 -16.57 -16.87 -3.35
C ILE A 160 -15.64 -17.20 -4.50
N THR A 161 -15.95 -16.68 -5.69
CA THR A 161 -15.11 -16.77 -6.88
C THR A 161 -14.48 -15.41 -7.16
N GLY A 162 -13.18 -15.35 -7.37
CA GLY A 162 -12.45 -14.14 -7.69
C GLY A 162 -11.64 -14.26 -8.98
N TYR A 163 -11.65 -13.23 -9.80
CA TYR A 163 -10.74 -13.05 -10.93
C TYR A 163 -10.14 -11.66 -10.88
N SER A 164 -8.81 -11.59 -10.93
CA SER A 164 -8.05 -10.34 -10.95
C SER A 164 -7.09 -10.32 -12.14
N PHE A 165 -7.09 -9.23 -12.86
CA PHE A 165 -6.18 -8.97 -13.97
C PHE A 165 -5.69 -7.53 -13.87
N PHE A 166 -4.38 -7.31 -14.06
CA PHE A 166 -3.88 -5.99 -14.38
C PHE A 166 -2.76 -6.05 -15.42
N ARG A 167 -2.64 -4.97 -16.17
CA ARG A 167 -1.52 -4.62 -17.01
C ARG A 167 -1.02 -3.27 -16.55
N SER A 168 0.28 -3.16 -16.32
CA SER A 168 0.94 -1.94 -15.89
C SER A 168 2.16 -1.67 -16.76
N ASN A 169 2.48 -0.42 -16.98
CA ASN A 169 3.78 0.01 -17.49
C ASN A 169 4.22 1.25 -16.73
N ILE A 170 5.34 1.16 -16.04
CA ILE A 170 5.97 2.26 -15.32
C ILE A 170 7.23 2.65 -16.10
N VAL A 171 7.33 3.91 -16.49
CA VAL A 171 8.53 4.49 -17.12
C VAL A 171 9.10 5.53 -16.18
N ASN A 172 10.32 5.28 -15.68
CA ASN A 172 11.04 6.20 -14.82
C ASN A 172 12.20 6.85 -15.56
N ASN A 173 12.41 8.13 -15.29
CA ASN A 173 13.59 8.86 -15.69
C ASN A 173 14.31 9.39 -14.44
N PHE A 174 15.59 9.07 -14.32
CA PHE A 174 16.45 9.56 -13.24
C PHE A 174 17.43 10.66 -13.71
N ASP A 175 17.26 11.12 -14.96
CA ASP A 175 17.96 12.28 -15.50
C ASP A 175 17.31 13.56 -14.94
N GLN A 176 17.87 14.07 -13.86
CA GLN A 176 17.36 15.25 -13.16
C GLN A 176 18.44 16.33 -13.03
N ALA A 177 19.43 16.31 -13.90
CA ALA A 177 20.46 17.33 -13.94
C ALA A 177 20.15 18.36 -15.03
N VAL A 178 20.06 19.61 -14.66
CA VAL A 178 20.18 20.73 -15.61
C VAL A 178 21.58 20.62 -16.21
N PRO A 179 21.75 20.48 -17.53
CA PRO A 179 23.07 20.59 -18.15
C PRO A 179 23.59 21.99 -17.82
N ALA A 180 24.62 22.08 -16.99
CA ALA A 180 25.35 23.33 -16.84
C ALA A 180 26.08 23.60 -18.16
N GLY A 181 25.39 24.27 -19.11
CA GLY A 181 25.99 24.78 -20.36
C GLY A 181 26.52 23.75 -21.35
N GLY A 182 26.18 22.45 -21.23
CA GLY A 182 26.79 21.41 -22.02
C GLY A 182 25.80 20.42 -22.66
N THR A 183 26.19 19.92 -23.83
CA THR A 183 25.46 18.95 -24.67
C THR A 183 25.47 17.50 -24.16
N THR A 184 26.06 17.22 -23.00
CA THR A 184 26.20 15.88 -22.43
C THR A 184 24.98 15.55 -21.54
N ARG A 185 24.10 14.69 -22.05
CA ARG A 185 23.01 14.07 -21.28
C ARG A 185 23.53 12.81 -20.59
N ASN A 186 23.49 12.80 -19.28
CA ASN A 186 23.65 11.58 -18.50
C ASN A 186 22.25 11.10 -18.14
N SER A 187 21.78 10.02 -18.77
CA SER A 187 20.42 9.52 -18.64
C SER A 187 20.42 8.12 -18.06
N VAL A 188 19.62 7.90 -17.03
CA VAL A 188 19.29 6.58 -16.50
C VAL A 188 17.77 6.45 -16.53
N TYR A 189 17.28 5.47 -17.26
CA TYR A 189 15.86 5.28 -17.45
C TYR A 189 15.48 3.81 -17.40
N ASN A 190 14.26 3.54 -16.93
CA ASN A 190 13.71 2.19 -16.85
C ASN A 190 12.25 2.17 -17.30
N SER A 191 11.85 1.06 -17.91
CA SER A 191 10.45 0.74 -18.17
C SER A 191 10.14 -0.65 -17.63
N TYR A 192 8.97 -0.79 -17.01
CA TYR A 192 8.49 -2.01 -16.33
C TYR A 192 7.10 -2.42 -16.84
N PRO A 193 7.00 -3.00 -18.07
CA PRO A 193 5.76 -3.65 -18.48
C PRO A 193 5.47 -4.87 -17.61
N GLU A 194 4.32 -4.85 -16.94
CA GLU A 194 3.85 -5.91 -16.07
C GLU A 194 2.52 -6.47 -16.52
N HIS A 195 2.32 -7.77 -16.30
CA HIS A 195 1.06 -8.46 -16.49
C HIS A 195 0.82 -9.39 -15.32
N PHE A 196 -0.35 -9.28 -14.72
CA PHE A 196 -0.80 -10.16 -13.66
C PHE A 196 -2.20 -10.69 -13.96
N ARG A 197 -2.44 -11.96 -13.65
CA ARG A 197 -3.76 -12.56 -13.61
C ARG A 197 -3.82 -13.59 -12.50
N GLN A 198 -4.95 -13.61 -11.80
CA GLN A 198 -5.22 -14.57 -10.75
C GLN A 198 -6.68 -15.02 -10.83
N TRP A 199 -6.90 -16.28 -10.58
CA TRP A 199 -8.22 -16.84 -10.30
C TRP A 199 -8.19 -17.46 -8.91
N SER A 200 -9.29 -17.33 -8.17
CA SER A 200 -9.45 -17.91 -6.84
C SER A 200 -10.85 -18.41 -6.60
N GLN A 201 -10.94 -19.43 -5.75
CA GLN A 201 -12.20 -20.01 -5.28
C GLN A 201 -12.09 -20.28 -3.78
N GLU A 202 -13.08 -19.82 -3.02
CA GLU A 202 -13.27 -20.16 -1.62
C GLU A 202 -14.66 -20.77 -1.42
N VAL A 203 -14.74 -21.81 -0.60
CA VAL A 203 -16.00 -22.38 -0.12
C VAL A 203 -15.88 -22.51 1.39
N ARG A 204 -16.90 -22.01 2.11
CA ARG A 204 -16.94 -22.08 3.57
C ARG A 204 -18.34 -22.40 4.07
N LEU A 205 -18.37 -23.12 5.18
CA LEU A 205 -19.58 -23.43 5.93
C LEU A 205 -19.52 -22.71 7.27
N LEU A 206 -20.59 -21.99 7.59
CA LEU A 206 -20.80 -21.29 8.84
C LEU A 206 -21.85 -22.03 9.65
N SER A 207 -21.56 -22.29 10.92
CA SER A 207 -22.53 -22.83 11.86
C SER A 207 -23.56 -21.77 12.27
N PRO A 208 -24.68 -22.19 12.89
CA PRO A 208 -25.59 -21.25 13.56
C PRO A 208 -24.88 -20.43 14.63
N THR A 209 -25.32 -19.19 14.82
CA THR A 209 -24.85 -18.29 15.88
C THR A 209 -25.68 -18.43 17.16
N GLY A 210 -25.18 -17.92 18.30
CA GLY A 210 -25.84 -17.98 19.60
C GLY A 210 -25.80 -19.38 20.23
N ARG A 211 -24.86 -20.25 19.80
CA ARG A 211 -24.64 -21.57 20.36
C ARG A 211 -23.42 -21.57 21.30
N LYS A 212 -23.34 -22.60 22.16
CA LYS A 212 -22.16 -22.81 23.01
C LYS A 212 -20.88 -22.97 22.19
N PHE A 213 -20.98 -23.58 21.01
CA PHE A 213 -19.88 -23.70 20.05
C PHE A 213 -20.35 -23.26 18.66
N GLU A 214 -19.64 -22.27 18.11
CA GLU A 214 -19.85 -21.74 16.78
C GLU A 214 -18.59 -21.95 15.96
N TYR A 215 -18.72 -22.20 14.66
CA TYR A 215 -17.55 -22.42 13.83
C TYR A 215 -17.74 -21.97 12.38
N ILE A 216 -16.59 -21.71 11.75
CA ILE A 216 -16.44 -21.53 10.31
C ILE A 216 -15.38 -22.52 9.86
N VAL A 217 -15.67 -23.31 8.82
CA VAL A 217 -14.69 -24.17 8.16
C VAL A 217 -14.71 -23.90 6.67
N GLY A 218 -13.56 -23.97 6.01
CA GLY A 218 -13.52 -23.71 4.59
C GLY A 218 -12.25 -24.18 3.90
N ALA A 219 -12.31 -24.14 2.58
CA ALA A 219 -11.20 -24.41 1.68
C ALA A 219 -11.04 -23.28 0.68
N TYR A 220 -9.81 -23.01 0.31
CA TYR A 220 -9.45 -21.96 -0.63
C TYR A 220 -8.41 -22.48 -1.63
N TYR A 221 -8.58 -22.12 -2.88
CA TYR A 221 -7.61 -22.40 -3.95
C TYR A 221 -7.38 -21.14 -4.77
N ASP A 222 -6.13 -20.88 -5.16
CA ASP A 222 -5.80 -19.85 -6.15
C ASP A 222 -4.70 -20.29 -7.11
N THR A 223 -4.74 -19.75 -8.33
CA THR A 223 -3.65 -19.82 -9.29
C THR A 223 -3.39 -18.44 -9.87
N ALA A 224 -2.11 -18.06 -9.94
CA ALA A 224 -1.69 -16.76 -10.45
C ALA A 224 -0.53 -16.88 -11.43
N LEU A 225 -0.50 -15.97 -12.40
CA LEU A 225 0.61 -15.76 -13.33
C LEU A 225 1.04 -14.31 -13.30
N TYR A 226 2.30 -14.08 -12.97
CA TYR A 226 2.96 -12.79 -13.04
C TYR A 226 4.04 -12.80 -14.10
N ARG A 227 4.11 -11.73 -14.90
CA ARG A 227 5.16 -11.47 -15.89
C ARG A 227 5.63 -10.04 -15.74
N LEU A 228 6.93 -9.85 -15.73
CA LEU A 228 7.58 -8.56 -15.71
C LEU A 228 8.62 -8.54 -16.82
N THR A 229 8.58 -7.50 -17.65
CA THR A 229 9.68 -7.16 -18.55
C THR A 229 10.30 -5.88 -18.03
N GLN A 230 11.61 -5.83 -17.88
CA GLN A 230 12.31 -4.61 -17.53
C GLN A 230 13.22 -4.20 -18.69
N LEU A 231 13.04 -3.00 -19.19
CA LEU A 231 13.97 -2.31 -20.07
C LEU A 231 14.70 -1.26 -19.23
N GLY A 232 16.03 -1.39 -19.12
CA GLY A 232 16.87 -0.41 -18.45
C GLY A 232 17.87 0.18 -19.45
N GLY A 233 18.00 1.49 -19.47
CA GLY A 233 18.95 2.20 -20.33
C GLY A 233 19.85 3.12 -19.54
N PHE A 234 21.09 3.19 -19.99
CA PHE A 234 22.13 4.07 -19.46
C PHE A 234 22.78 4.80 -20.62
N ASP A 235 22.83 6.10 -20.53
CA ASP A 235 23.59 6.96 -21.44
C ASP A 235 24.35 7.97 -20.57
N ILE A 236 25.54 7.58 -20.15
CA ILE A 236 26.39 8.35 -19.25
C ILE A 236 27.67 8.71 -20.02
N ASN A 237 27.87 10.01 -20.20
CA ASN A 237 29.07 10.54 -20.82
C ASN A 237 29.70 11.60 -19.90
N ILE A 238 30.79 11.22 -19.25
CA ILE A 238 31.59 12.12 -18.42
C ILE A 238 32.91 12.33 -19.20
N PRO A 239 33.09 13.49 -19.87
CA PRO A 239 34.26 13.73 -20.71
C PRO A 239 35.58 13.50 -19.96
N GLY A 240 36.45 12.70 -20.55
CA GLY A 240 37.77 12.35 -19.97
C GLY A 240 37.72 11.35 -18.80
N VAL A 241 36.57 10.89 -18.37
CA VAL A 241 36.38 9.98 -17.22
C VAL A 241 35.70 8.70 -17.65
N LEU A 242 34.52 8.77 -18.26
CA LEU A 242 33.70 7.61 -18.54
C LEU A 242 32.68 7.90 -19.66
N VAL A 243 32.64 7.00 -20.66
CA VAL A 243 31.50 6.90 -21.58
C VAL A 243 30.86 5.55 -21.37
N TYR A 244 29.58 5.55 -20.97
CA TYR A 244 28.86 4.35 -20.64
C TYR A 244 27.48 4.37 -21.28
N GLN A 245 27.27 3.50 -22.25
CA GLN A 245 25.98 3.37 -22.95
C GLN A 245 25.55 1.90 -22.99
N GLY A 246 24.30 1.65 -22.73
CA GLY A 246 23.76 0.31 -22.82
C GLY A 246 22.24 0.25 -22.63
N LEU A 247 21.64 -0.71 -23.30
CA LEU A 247 20.24 -1.07 -23.15
C LEU A 247 20.15 -2.53 -22.72
N LEU A 248 19.57 -2.76 -21.55
CA LEU A 248 19.36 -4.08 -20.97
C LEU A 248 17.89 -4.45 -21.02
N ASN A 249 17.60 -5.71 -21.35
CA ASN A 249 16.27 -6.28 -21.27
C ASN A 249 16.28 -7.48 -20.31
N THR A 250 15.33 -7.52 -19.39
CA THR A 250 15.08 -8.69 -18.56
C THR A 250 13.64 -9.12 -18.65
N GLU A 251 13.42 -10.41 -18.55
CA GLU A 251 12.11 -11.04 -18.55
C GLU A 251 12.02 -11.94 -17.31
N PHE A 252 11.00 -11.71 -16.51
CA PHE A 252 10.68 -12.53 -15.36
C PHE A 252 9.27 -13.09 -15.50
N ARG A 253 9.10 -14.36 -15.14
CA ARG A 253 7.80 -15.03 -15.11
C ARG A 253 7.69 -15.87 -13.86
N GLN A 254 6.60 -15.71 -13.11
CA GLN A 254 6.27 -16.57 -11.98
C GLN A 254 4.84 -17.09 -12.12
N ARG A 255 4.69 -18.41 -11.98
CA ARG A 255 3.40 -19.06 -11.76
C ARG A 255 3.35 -19.51 -10.32
N SER A 256 2.22 -19.28 -9.65
CA SER A 256 1.94 -19.77 -8.30
C SER A 256 0.58 -20.47 -8.26
N GLU A 257 0.53 -21.51 -7.45
CA GLU A 257 -0.69 -22.25 -7.10
C GLU A 257 -0.70 -22.42 -5.59
N SER A 258 -1.87 -22.23 -4.96
CA SER A 258 -2.00 -22.42 -3.52
C SER A 258 -3.31 -23.09 -3.20
N PHE A 259 -3.25 -24.01 -2.26
CA PHE A 259 -4.42 -24.64 -1.65
C PHE A 259 -4.36 -24.42 -0.15
N SER A 260 -5.50 -24.11 0.47
CA SER A 260 -5.59 -23.98 1.92
C SER A 260 -6.87 -24.59 2.45
N VAL A 261 -6.78 -25.15 3.65
CA VAL A 261 -7.93 -25.49 4.48
C VAL A 261 -7.83 -24.68 5.78
N PHE A 262 -8.97 -24.22 6.27
CA PHE A 262 -8.99 -23.40 7.48
C PHE A 262 -10.23 -23.66 8.30
N GLY A 263 -10.12 -23.38 9.59
CA GLY A 263 -11.23 -23.39 10.51
C GLY A 263 -11.03 -22.35 11.60
N GLN A 264 -12.14 -21.82 12.09
CA GLN A 264 -12.22 -21.02 13.29
C GLN A 264 -13.36 -21.53 14.14
N GLY A 265 -13.14 -21.68 15.44
CA GLY A 265 -14.17 -22.05 16.40
C GLY A 265 -14.24 -21.02 17.52
N THR A 266 -15.45 -20.67 17.93
CA THR A 266 -15.74 -19.86 19.12
C THR A 266 -16.41 -20.75 20.15
N LEU A 267 -15.80 -20.87 21.33
CA LEU A 267 -16.36 -21.59 22.47
C LEU A 267 -16.79 -20.60 23.54
N ASN A 268 -18.08 -20.47 23.75
CA ASN A 268 -18.69 -19.68 24.80
C ASN A 268 -18.71 -20.48 26.10
N PHE A 269 -17.79 -20.21 27.04
CA PHE A 269 -17.72 -20.90 28.35
C PHE A 269 -18.85 -20.44 29.26
N THR A 270 -19.09 -19.13 29.28
CA THR A 270 -20.17 -18.44 29.95
C THR A 270 -20.75 -17.38 29.01
N GLU A 271 -21.71 -16.60 29.48
CA GLU A 271 -22.24 -15.44 28.73
C GLU A 271 -21.14 -14.38 28.53
N ASP A 272 -20.21 -14.26 29.49
CA ASP A 272 -19.16 -13.24 29.51
C ASP A 272 -17.79 -13.72 29.00
N LEU A 273 -17.50 -15.05 29.08
CA LEU A 273 -16.17 -15.60 28.76
C LEU A 273 -16.23 -16.48 27.51
N ARG A 274 -15.43 -16.16 26.50
CA ARG A 274 -15.29 -16.96 25.27
C ARG A 274 -13.85 -17.06 24.79
N ALA A 275 -13.55 -18.19 24.18
CA ALA A 275 -12.30 -18.41 23.47
C ALA A 275 -12.58 -18.59 21.98
N ILE A 276 -11.73 -17.96 21.14
CA ILE A 276 -11.78 -18.07 19.68
C ILE A 276 -10.46 -18.68 19.25
N GLY A 277 -10.50 -19.86 18.64
CA GLY A 277 -9.32 -20.52 18.07
C GLY A 277 -9.43 -20.60 16.56
N SER A 278 -8.36 -20.34 15.83
CA SER A 278 -8.30 -20.55 14.39
C SER A 278 -7.04 -21.30 13.97
N LEU A 279 -7.16 -22.04 12.89
CA LEU A 279 -6.04 -22.75 12.26
C LEU A 279 -6.21 -22.69 10.75
N ARG A 280 -5.12 -22.34 10.05
CA ARG A 280 -5.03 -22.41 8.60
C ARG A 280 -3.80 -23.20 8.19
N TYR A 281 -4.00 -24.22 7.38
CA TYR A 281 -2.95 -24.90 6.63
C TYR A 281 -2.94 -24.37 5.20
N THR A 282 -1.77 -24.06 4.67
CA THR A 282 -1.60 -23.58 3.29
C THR A 282 -0.42 -24.29 2.65
N GLN A 283 -0.65 -24.96 1.52
CA GLN A 283 0.38 -25.43 0.60
C GLN A 283 0.52 -24.44 -0.56
N THR A 284 1.74 -24.06 -0.91
CA THR A 284 2.04 -23.15 -2.01
C THR A 284 3.13 -23.69 -2.90
N ASP A 285 2.83 -23.82 -4.19
CA ASP A 285 3.78 -24.20 -5.24
C ASP A 285 4.05 -23.03 -6.16
N LYS A 286 5.33 -22.72 -6.40
CA LYS A 286 5.75 -21.64 -7.30
C LYS A 286 6.81 -22.14 -8.30
N ARG A 287 6.74 -21.60 -9.53
CA ARG A 287 7.76 -21.79 -10.56
C ARG A 287 8.16 -20.42 -11.10
N GLY A 288 9.46 -20.12 -11.03
CA GLY A 288 10.04 -18.87 -11.49
C GLY A 288 11.01 -19.09 -12.65
N HIS A 289 11.01 -18.16 -13.60
CA HIS A 289 11.99 -18.09 -14.70
C HIS A 289 12.45 -16.66 -14.84
N PHE A 290 13.76 -16.50 -14.97
CA PHE A 290 14.39 -15.22 -15.25
C PHE A 290 15.31 -15.35 -16.45
N PHE A 291 15.28 -14.33 -17.31
CA PHE A 291 16.18 -14.19 -18.44
C PHE A 291 16.59 -12.73 -18.60
N GLY A 292 17.87 -12.46 -18.70
CA GLY A 292 18.43 -11.12 -18.94
C GLY A 292 19.42 -11.12 -20.08
N ARG A 293 19.35 -10.12 -20.96
CA ARG A 293 20.31 -9.92 -22.04
C ARG A 293 20.61 -8.45 -22.28
N LEU A 294 21.82 -8.17 -22.71
CA LEU A 294 22.17 -6.89 -23.29
C LEU A 294 21.52 -6.76 -24.68
N ARG A 295 20.87 -5.64 -24.97
CA ARG A 295 20.30 -5.35 -26.29
C ARG A 295 21.22 -4.51 -27.16
N SER A 296 21.93 -3.55 -26.55
CA SER A 296 22.85 -2.66 -27.27
C SER A 296 23.89 -2.09 -26.31
N GLY A 297 25.00 -1.60 -26.88
CA GLY A 297 26.10 -0.96 -26.15
C GLY A 297 27.28 -1.89 -25.84
N PRO A 298 28.50 -1.33 -25.72
CA PRO A 298 29.71 -2.10 -25.48
C PRO A 298 29.89 -2.57 -24.04
N PHE A 299 29.15 -1.96 -23.08
CA PHE A 299 29.27 -2.28 -21.68
C PHE A 299 27.90 -2.55 -21.05
N ALA A 300 27.81 -3.67 -20.35
CA ALA A 300 26.77 -3.94 -19.39
C ALA A 300 27.34 -3.72 -17.99
N LEU A 301 26.70 -2.92 -17.17
CA LEU A 301 26.96 -2.88 -15.71
C LEU A 301 26.68 -4.24 -15.06
N ARG A 302 26.10 -5.17 -15.79
CA ARG A 302 25.57 -6.45 -15.30
C ARG A 302 25.92 -7.57 -16.27
N PRO A 303 26.15 -8.80 -15.77
CA PRO A 303 26.39 -9.94 -16.63
C PRO A 303 25.30 -10.11 -17.67
N VAL A 304 25.69 -10.28 -18.92
CA VAL A 304 24.81 -10.51 -20.06
C VAL A 304 24.42 -11.97 -20.16
N ASN A 305 23.21 -12.24 -20.69
CA ASN A 305 22.67 -13.58 -20.87
C ASN A 305 22.54 -14.40 -19.58
N ALA A 306 22.17 -13.74 -18.50
CA ALA A 306 21.84 -14.41 -17.24
C ALA A 306 20.53 -15.20 -17.38
N ARG A 307 20.52 -16.42 -16.84
CA ARG A 307 19.33 -17.26 -16.74
C ARG A 307 19.23 -17.83 -15.34
N ALA A 308 18.02 -17.85 -14.78
CA ALA A 308 17.72 -18.57 -13.55
C ALA A 308 16.35 -19.23 -13.64
N ASN A 309 16.25 -20.43 -13.06
CA ASN A 309 15.03 -21.19 -12.96
C ASN A 309 14.86 -21.67 -11.54
N GLY A 310 13.64 -21.63 -11.03
CA GLY A 310 13.35 -22.06 -9.68
C GLY A 310 12.02 -22.76 -9.56
N LYS A 311 11.96 -23.71 -8.62
CA LYS A 311 10.74 -24.30 -8.10
C LYS A 311 10.75 -24.14 -6.59
N LEU A 312 9.64 -23.81 -6.01
CA LEU A 312 9.41 -23.69 -4.58
C LEU A 312 8.14 -24.44 -4.24
N SER A 313 8.22 -25.30 -3.23
CA SER A 313 7.06 -25.93 -2.61
C SER A 313 7.21 -25.76 -1.12
N GLU A 314 6.18 -25.23 -0.46
CA GLU A 314 6.19 -24.90 0.96
C GLU A 314 4.83 -25.10 1.59
N ASP A 315 4.85 -25.48 2.86
CA ASP A 315 3.70 -25.67 3.71
C ASP A 315 3.77 -24.68 4.88
N ASN A 316 2.64 -24.06 5.22
CA ASN A 316 2.54 -23.14 6.34
C ASN A 316 1.34 -23.51 7.21
N ILE A 317 1.53 -23.38 8.52
CA ILE A 317 0.47 -23.55 9.53
C ILE A 317 0.40 -22.26 10.33
N ASP A 318 -0.72 -21.57 10.24
CA ASP A 318 -0.96 -20.28 10.88
C ASP A 318 -2.08 -20.43 11.95
N PRO A 319 -1.72 -20.69 13.23
CA PRO A 319 -2.68 -20.74 14.34
C PRO A 319 -2.94 -19.34 14.90
N SER A 320 -4.14 -19.15 15.48
CA SER A 320 -4.38 -18.06 16.41
C SER A 320 -5.34 -18.49 17.52
N ILE A 321 -5.22 -17.84 18.67
CA ILE A 321 -6.13 -18.00 19.80
C ILE A 321 -6.38 -16.63 20.42
N THR A 322 -7.65 -16.35 20.71
CA THR A 322 -8.09 -15.14 21.41
C THR A 322 -8.96 -15.55 22.59
N LEU A 323 -8.66 -15.01 23.76
CA LEU A 323 -9.54 -15.06 24.92
C LEU A 323 -10.21 -13.71 25.08
N GLN A 324 -11.54 -13.69 25.25
CA GLN A 324 -12.33 -12.48 25.46
C GLN A 324 -13.16 -12.61 26.73
N TYR A 325 -13.21 -11.52 27.50
CA TYR A 325 -14.01 -11.42 28.70
C TYR A 325 -14.77 -10.10 28.75
N ASP A 326 -16.08 -10.18 28.84
CA ASP A 326 -16.98 -9.04 28.98
C ASP A 326 -17.16 -8.72 30.49
N PHE A 327 -16.50 -7.68 31.00
CA PHE A 327 -16.67 -7.21 32.38
C PHE A 327 -18.06 -6.66 32.60
N THR A 328 -18.59 -6.01 31.59
CA THR A 328 -19.95 -5.51 31.46
C THR A 328 -20.35 -5.57 30.00
N PRO A 329 -21.64 -5.41 29.63
CA PRO A 329 -22.05 -5.30 28.23
C PRO A 329 -21.35 -4.17 27.45
N GLN A 330 -20.74 -3.21 28.15
CA GLN A 330 -20.09 -2.04 27.59
C GLN A 330 -18.55 -2.13 27.60
N VAL A 331 -17.95 -3.08 28.34
CA VAL A 331 -16.49 -3.16 28.53
C VAL A 331 -16.02 -4.59 28.34
N MET A 332 -15.20 -4.81 27.32
CA MET A 332 -14.62 -6.09 26.96
C MET A 332 -13.09 -5.99 26.97
N ALA A 333 -12.43 -6.96 27.59
CA ALA A 333 -10.98 -7.18 27.43
C ALA A 333 -10.72 -8.41 26.57
N TYR A 334 -9.56 -8.42 25.92
CA TYR A 334 -9.11 -9.56 25.15
C TYR A 334 -7.60 -9.72 25.23
N ALA A 335 -7.17 -10.96 24.99
CA ALA A 335 -5.76 -11.28 24.73
C ALA A 335 -5.70 -12.23 23.54
N THR A 336 -4.80 -11.95 22.58
CA THR A 336 -4.63 -12.72 21.35
C THR A 336 -3.18 -13.13 21.20
N PHE A 337 -2.98 -14.38 20.81
CA PHE A 337 -1.74 -14.86 20.19
C PHE A 337 -2.06 -15.28 18.76
N GLY A 338 -1.20 -14.91 17.80
CA GLY A 338 -1.35 -15.32 16.42
C GLY A 338 0.00 -15.48 15.71
N ARG A 339 0.06 -16.44 14.80
CA ARG A 339 1.19 -16.62 13.89
C ARG A 339 0.70 -16.38 12.46
N GLY A 340 1.53 -15.71 11.67
CA GLY A 340 1.29 -15.48 10.26
C GLY A 340 2.53 -15.80 9.44
N SER A 341 2.32 -16.17 8.18
CA SER A 341 3.39 -16.50 7.24
C SER A 341 3.24 -15.73 5.94
N LYS A 342 4.39 -15.44 5.31
CA LYS A 342 4.48 -14.90 3.97
C LYS A 342 5.36 -15.81 3.14
N SER A 343 4.82 -16.35 2.05
CA SER A 343 5.52 -17.34 1.25
C SER A 343 6.79 -16.79 0.61
N GLY A 344 7.80 -17.63 0.44
CA GLY A 344 8.99 -17.38 -0.34
C GLY A 344 8.69 -17.10 -1.82
N GLY A 345 9.71 -16.80 -2.60
CA GLY A 345 9.54 -16.45 -4.00
C GLY A 345 10.86 -16.38 -4.77
N PHE A 346 10.81 -15.65 -5.87
CA PHE A 346 11.95 -15.50 -6.79
C PHE A 346 12.28 -14.04 -7.02
N VAL A 347 13.58 -13.75 -7.11
CA VAL A 347 14.09 -12.40 -7.36
C VAL A 347 13.88 -12.04 -8.83
N SER A 348 13.11 -10.99 -9.10
CA SER A 348 12.72 -10.59 -10.47
C SER A 348 13.78 -9.80 -11.24
N ASN A 349 14.85 -9.34 -10.57
CA ASN A 349 15.92 -8.51 -11.14
C ASN A 349 17.32 -9.12 -10.96
N THR A 350 17.40 -10.43 -11.08
CA THR A 350 18.59 -11.21 -10.82
C THR A 350 19.59 -11.16 -11.98
N TYR A 351 20.80 -10.69 -11.72
CA TYR A 351 21.91 -10.69 -12.65
C TYR A 351 23.09 -11.46 -12.06
N GLY A 352 23.62 -12.42 -12.85
CA GLY A 352 24.77 -13.22 -12.42
C GLY A 352 24.49 -14.21 -11.30
N THR A 353 23.23 -14.59 -11.10
CA THR A 353 22.82 -15.54 -10.07
C THR A 353 22.80 -16.96 -10.59
N THR A 354 23.07 -17.86 -9.68
CA THR A 354 22.77 -19.29 -9.80
C THR A 354 21.30 -19.54 -9.45
N ASP A 355 20.76 -20.70 -9.85
CA ASP A 355 19.40 -21.11 -9.45
C ASP A 355 19.20 -21.10 -7.93
N ALA A 356 20.25 -21.29 -7.13
CA ALA A 356 20.22 -21.25 -5.68
C ALA A 356 19.99 -19.84 -5.11
N SER A 357 20.61 -18.80 -5.67
CA SER A 357 20.47 -17.41 -5.23
C SER A 357 19.24 -16.70 -5.83
N PHE A 358 18.52 -17.38 -6.71
CA PHE A 358 17.29 -16.89 -7.32
C PHE A 358 16.10 -16.92 -6.36
N ARG A 359 16.16 -17.73 -5.28
CA ARG A 359 15.06 -17.94 -4.34
C ARG A 359 15.29 -17.17 -3.06
N TYR A 360 14.20 -16.72 -2.46
CA TYR A 360 14.16 -16.28 -1.07
C TYR A 360 13.13 -17.12 -0.31
N ARG A 361 13.40 -17.30 1.00
CA ARG A 361 12.62 -18.16 1.91
C ARG A 361 11.34 -17.49 2.39
N PRO A 362 10.39 -18.24 2.98
CA PRO A 362 9.25 -17.70 3.71
C PRO A 362 9.70 -16.78 4.85
N GLU A 363 8.84 -15.84 5.18
CA GLU A 363 8.91 -14.98 6.37
C GLU A 363 7.81 -15.40 7.34
N GLU A 364 8.11 -15.42 8.62
CA GLU A 364 7.15 -15.73 9.68
C GLU A 364 7.02 -14.54 10.65
N SER A 365 5.80 -14.34 11.16
CA SER A 365 5.52 -13.39 12.23
C SER A 365 4.77 -14.06 13.36
N GLU A 366 5.07 -13.65 14.60
CA GLU A 366 4.33 -14.00 15.80
C GLU A 366 3.89 -12.72 16.49
N ASN A 367 2.62 -12.64 16.86
CA ASN A 367 2.03 -11.48 17.52
C ASN A 367 1.36 -11.90 18.82
N ILE A 368 1.63 -11.13 19.88
CA ILE A 368 0.89 -11.17 21.14
C ILE A 368 0.29 -9.77 21.33
N GLU A 369 -1.01 -9.73 21.57
CA GLU A 369 -1.73 -8.48 21.79
C GLU A 369 -2.71 -8.64 22.95
N ALA A 370 -2.84 -7.61 23.78
CA ALA A 370 -3.90 -7.51 24.77
C ALA A 370 -4.54 -6.11 24.70
N GLY A 371 -5.85 -6.05 24.88
CA GLY A 371 -6.55 -4.78 24.76
C GLY A 371 -7.90 -4.75 25.49
N ILE A 372 -8.43 -3.53 25.56
CA ILE A 372 -9.75 -3.23 26.12
C ILE A 372 -10.53 -2.46 25.06
N LYS A 373 -11.79 -2.85 24.85
CA LYS A 373 -12.76 -2.14 24.03
C LYS A 373 -13.93 -1.73 24.92
N SER A 374 -14.33 -0.47 24.81
CA SER A 374 -15.40 0.04 25.69
C SER A 374 -16.29 1.04 24.98
N THR A 375 -17.57 1.02 25.38
CA THR A 375 -18.61 1.99 25.00
C THR A 375 -19.21 2.57 26.28
N LEU A 376 -18.82 3.78 26.62
CA LEU A 376 -19.05 4.43 27.92
C LEU A 376 -20.00 5.62 27.77
N ALA A 377 -20.47 6.17 28.92
CA ALA A 377 -21.29 7.37 28.96
C ALA A 377 -22.54 7.27 28.06
N ASP A 378 -23.31 6.17 28.19
CA ASP A 378 -24.52 5.88 27.41
C ASP A 378 -24.29 5.95 25.89
N GLY A 379 -23.15 5.40 25.42
CA GLY A 379 -22.77 5.38 23.99
C GLY A 379 -22.06 6.63 23.49
N LYS A 380 -21.90 7.66 24.31
CA LYS A 380 -21.24 8.92 23.90
C LYS A 380 -19.73 8.84 23.83
N LEU A 381 -19.10 7.82 24.42
CA LEU A 381 -17.65 7.64 24.38
C LEU A 381 -17.30 6.19 24.04
N VAL A 382 -16.72 5.97 22.87
CA VAL A 382 -16.10 4.70 22.49
C VAL A 382 -14.59 4.84 22.69
N LEU A 383 -14.00 3.98 23.52
CA LEU A 383 -12.56 3.99 23.79
C LEU A 383 -11.99 2.58 23.64
N ASN A 384 -10.94 2.46 22.80
CA ASN A 384 -10.20 1.22 22.60
C ASN A 384 -8.72 1.48 22.84
N VAL A 385 -8.07 0.58 23.57
CA VAL A 385 -6.62 0.62 23.83
C VAL A 385 -6.06 -0.79 23.69
N SER A 386 -4.94 -0.95 23.02
CA SER A 386 -4.19 -2.21 22.97
C SER A 386 -2.70 -2.02 23.14
N VAL A 387 -2.04 -3.07 23.61
CA VAL A 387 -0.59 -3.23 23.68
C VAL A 387 -0.22 -4.48 22.90
N TYR A 388 0.88 -4.43 22.16
CA TYR A 388 1.29 -5.54 21.32
C TYR A 388 2.81 -5.72 21.30
N ASP A 389 3.21 -6.95 20.98
CA ASP A 389 4.59 -7.36 20.69
C ASP A 389 4.56 -8.29 19.47
N THR A 390 5.10 -7.82 18.35
CA THR A 390 5.21 -8.58 17.10
C THR A 390 6.67 -8.85 16.79
N SER A 391 7.02 -10.11 16.57
CA SER A 391 8.34 -10.54 16.11
C SER A 391 8.27 -11.10 14.69
N PHE A 392 9.33 -10.88 13.91
CA PHE A 392 9.51 -11.37 12.55
C PHE A 392 10.79 -12.20 12.47
N LYS A 393 10.69 -13.36 11.82
CA LYS A 393 11.81 -14.25 11.48
C LYS A 393 11.95 -14.33 9.97
N ASP A 394 13.20 -14.40 9.49
CA ASP A 394 13.49 -14.45 8.05
C ASP A 394 12.83 -13.30 7.26
N LEU A 395 12.79 -12.10 7.84
CA LEU A 395 12.16 -10.92 7.25
C LEU A 395 12.64 -10.71 5.80
N GLN A 396 11.70 -10.64 4.87
CA GLN A 396 12.00 -10.39 3.46
C GLN A 396 12.26 -8.90 3.26
N VAL A 397 13.51 -8.55 3.07
CA VAL A 397 13.98 -7.17 2.91
C VAL A 397 14.62 -6.97 1.55
N SER A 398 14.62 -5.74 1.07
CA SER A 398 15.35 -5.33 -0.12
C SER A 398 16.80 -5.05 0.28
N VAL A 399 17.74 -5.85 -0.23
CA VAL A 399 19.17 -5.76 0.07
C VAL A 399 19.90 -5.22 -1.15
N TYR A 400 20.70 -4.18 -0.97
CA TYR A 400 21.58 -3.72 -2.05
C TYR A 400 22.80 -4.63 -2.17
N ASN A 401 22.90 -5.36 -3.28
CA ASN A 401 24.09 -6.15 -3.63
C ASN A 401 25.11 -5.24 -4.33
N SER A 402 26.15 -4.84 -3.62
CA SER A 402 27.18 -3.92 -4.15
C SER A 402 28.01 -4.53 -5.28
N ALA A 403 28.20 -5.86 -5.29
CA ALA A 403 28.94 -6.54 -6.35
C ALA A 403 28.15 -6.57 -7.68
N LEU A 404 26.83 -6.68 -7.60
CA LEU A 404 25.92 -6.69 -8.74
C LEU A 404 25.27 -5.34 -9.00
N GLN A 405 25.43 -4.38 -8.07
CA GLN A 405 24.83 -3.04 -8.13
C GLN A 405 23.31 -3.05 -8.32
N VAL A 406 22.63 -3.97 -7.63
CA VAL A 406 21.18 -4.15 -7.69
C VAL A 406 20.59 -4.33 -6.29
N TYR A 407 19.33 -3.94 -6.14
CA TYR A 407 18.52 -4.35 -5.01
C TYR A 407 17.95 -5.75 -5.26
N GLN A 408 18.11 -6.64 -4.31
CA GLN A 408 17.58 -8.00 -4.35
C GLN A 408 16.74 -8.25 -3.11
N THR A 409 15.63 -8.98 -3.25
CA THR A 409 14.91 -9.48 -2.08
C THR A 409 15.68 -10.65 -1.48
N GLY A 410 15.95 -10.58 -0.20
CA GLY A 410 16.59 -11.64 0.57
C GLY A 410 15.93 -11.78 1.95
N ASN A 411 16.20 -12.89 2.63
CA ASN A 411 15.82 -13.11 4.02
C ASN A 411 17.05 -12.78 4.86
N ALA A 412 17.07 -11.64 5.46
CA ALA A 412 18.29 -11.17 6.06
C ALA A 412 18.16 -10.86 7.55
N ALA A 413 16.93 -10.72 8.08
CA ALA A 413 16.76 -10.13 9.38
C ALA A 413 15.74 -10.86 10.25
N SER A 414 15.97 -10.82 11.55
CA SER A 414 14.89 -10.81 12.53
C SER A 414 14.60 -9.36 12.94
N ALA A 415 13.35 -9.06 13.20
CA ALA A 415 12.90 -7.74 13.60
C ALA A 415 11.77 -7.85 14.62
N SER A 416 11.58 -6.80 15.41
CA SER A 416 10.47 -6.72 16.35
C SER A 416 9.80 -5.35 16.28
N SER A 417 8.51 -5.32 16.61
CA SER A 417 7.73 -4.10 16.79
C SER A 417 6.88 -4.22 18.04
N LYS A 418 7.09 -3.34 19.00
CA LYS A 418 6.35 -3.28 20.26
C LYS A 418 5.67 -1.96 20.39
N GLY A 419 4.42 -1.94 20.83
CA GLY A 419 3.71 -0.68 20.88
C GLY A 419 2.46 -0.68 21.75
N VAL A 420 1.93 0.54 21.84
CA VAL A 420 0.63 0.84 22.43
C VAL A 420 -0.13 1.65 21.40
N GLU A 421 -1.37 1.28 21.15
CA GLU A 421 -2.25 2.04 20.28
C GLU A 421 -3.62 2.23 20.93
N GLY A 422 -4.26 3.33 20.59
CA GLY A 422 -5.56 3.64 21.09
C GLY A 422 -6.38 4.47 20.12
N SER A 423 -7.68 4.32 20.22
CA SER A 423 -8.67 5.14 19.52
C SER A 423 -9.78 5.57 20.45
N ALA A 424 -10.27 6.80 20.26
CA ALA A 424 -11.43 7.33 20.96
C ALA A 424 -12.38 7.99 19.96
N ALA A 425 -13.69 7.76 20.12
CA ALA A 425 -14.73 8.53 19.48
C ALA A 425 -15.65 9.11 20.57
N TRP A 426 -15.75 10.43 20.61
CA TRP A 426 -16.51 11.14 21.63
C TRP A 426 -17.59 12.02 21.01
N TYR A 427 -18.81 11.84 21.46
CA TYR A 427 -20.02 12.52 21.01
C TYR A 427 -20.64 13.32 22.16
N PRO A 428 -20.04 14.48 22.56
CA PRO A 428 -20.57 15.25 23.69
C PRO A 428 -21.96 15.79 23.42
N MET A 429 -22.31 16.05 22.16
CA MET A 429 -23.61 16.53 21.68
C MET A 429 -23.95 15.82 20.35
N ASP A 430 -25.21 15.79 19.96
CA ASP A 430 -25.69 15.12 18.75
C ASP A 430 -25.06 15.70 17.46
N ASN A 431 -24.72 16.98 17.50
CA ASN A 431 -24.13 17.71 16.37
C ASN A 431 -22.60 17.88 16.47
N LEU A 432 -21.94 17.37 17.52
CA LEU A 432 -20.49 17.51 17.72
C LEU A 432 -19.84 16.17 18.01
N SER A 433 -18.82 15.84 17.25
CA SER A 433 -18.03 14.63 17.47
C SER A 433 -16.53 14.89 17.37
N PHE A 434 -15.78 14.14 18.15
CA PHE A 434 -14.31 14.08 18.10
C PHE A 434 -13.88 12.63 17.91
N THR A 435 -12.94 12.41 16.99
CA THR A 435 -12.27 11.11 16.86
C THR A 435 -10.77 11.30 17.00
N LEU A 436 -10.15 10.41 17.77
CA LEU A 436 -8.71 10.38 18.00
C LEU A 436 -8.22 8.96 17.73
N ALA A 437 -7.12 8.83 17.01
CA ALA A 437 -6.30 7.63 16.98
C ALA A 437 -4.86 8.01 17.24
N ALA A 438 -4.15 7.26 18.08
CA ALA A 438 -2.75 7.48 18.39
C ALA A 438 -2.03 6.15 18.58
N ALA A 439 -0.78 6.07 18.14
CA ALA A 439 0.07 4.93 18.32
C ALA A 439 1.49 5.34 18.72
N TYR A 440 2.04 4.62 19.68
CA TYR A 440 3.47 4.64 19.99
C TYR A 440 4.04 3.27 19.69
N GLN A 441 5.11 3.20 18.89
CA GLN A 441 5.76 1.95 18.52
C GLN A 441 7.28 2.07 18.55
N ASP A 442 7.96 0.98 18.93
CA ASP A 442 9.38 0.79 18.78
C ASP A 442 9.63 -0.42 17.87
N ALA A 443 9.98 -0.12 16.60
CA ALA A 443 10.20 -1.11 15.56
C ALA A 443 11.68 -1.08 15.14
N LYS A 444 12.37 -2.22 15.23
CA LYS A 444 13.81 -2.33 14.99
C LYS A 444 14.22 -3.70 14.47
N TYR A 445 15.40 -3.76 13.87
CA TYR A 445 16.07 -5.02 13.59
C TYR A 445 16.62 -5.61 14.90
N ASP A 446 16.33 -6.87 15.17
CA ASP A 446 16.92 -7.59 16.30
C ASP A 446 18.25 -8.22 15.89
N ASP A 447 18.35 -8.71 14.63
CA ASP A 447 19.56 -9.21 14.02
C ASP A 447 19.48 -9.04 12.49
N TYR A 448 20.52 -8.48 11.86
CA TYR A 448 20.60 -8.31 10.41
C TYR A 448 22.05 -8.41 9.92
N PRO A 449 22.60 -9.63 9.87
CA PRO A 449 23.96 -9.84 9.35
C PRO A 449 24.02 -9.66 7.84
N GLY A 450 25.12 -9.11 7.36
CA GLY A 450 25.34 -8.83 5.93
C GLY A 450 24.51 -7.67 5.39
N ALA A 451 23.97 -6.83 6.26
CA ALA A 451 23.24 -5.63 5.87
C ALA A 451 24.14 -4.64 5.13
N ALA A 452 23.57 -3.90 4.18
CA ALA A 452 24.26 -2.77 3.58
C ALA A 452 24.69 -1.75 4.66
N CYS A 453 25.83 -1.10 4.45
CA CYS A 453 26.27 -0.05 5.37
C CYS A 453 25.23 1.05 5.48
N LEU A 454 24.86 1.42 6.72
CA LEU A 454 24.04 2.60 6.92
C LEU A 454 24.87 3.86 6.65
N ALA A 455 24.25 4.88 6.11
CA ALA A 455 24.93 6.14 5.81
C ALA A 455 25.47 6.87 7.06
N SER A 456 24.98 6.52 8.25
CA SER A 456 25.42 7.03 9.53
C SER A 456 26.59 6.26 10.14
N GLN A 457 26.95 5.08 9.60
CA GLN A 457 28.06 4.28 10.13
C GLN A 457 29.40 4.89 9.72
N PRO A 458 30.38 4.97 10.65
CA PRO A 458 31.75 5.33 10.29
C PRO A 458 32.35 4.36 9.26
N ILE A 459 33.16 4.86 8.34
CA ILE A 459 33.81 4.02 7.32
C ILE A 459 34.74 2.94 7.91
N THR A 460 35.22 3.17 9.15
CA THR A 460 35.98 2.19 9.94
C THR A 460 35.12 1.03 10.44
N THR A 461 33.82 1.24 10.60
CA THR A 461 32.86 0.20 11.04
C THR A 461 32.26 -0.53 9.86
N CYS A 462 31.85 0.20 8.83
CA CYS A 462 31.33 -0.38 7.60
C CYS A 462 31.76 0.46 6.38
N ASN A 463 32.58 -0.13 5.51
CA ASN A 463 33.03 0.51 4.29
C ASN A 463 32.23 -0.02 3.10
N PRO A 464 31.32 0.79 2.51
CA PRO A 464 30.51 0.35 1.37
C PRO A 464 31.33 0.04 0.10
N ALA A 465 32.54 0.55 0.00
CA ALA A 465 33.47 0.24 -1.09
C ALA A 465 34.23 -1.10 -0.88
N ASN A 466 34.14 -1.69 0.31
CA ASN A 466 34.77 -2.98 0.62
C ASN A 466 33.69 -4.06 0.84
N PRO A 467 33.50 -5.00 -0.14
CA PRO A 467 32.49 -6.05 -0.02
C PRO A 467 32.59 -6.92 1.24
N ALA A 468 33.82 -7.18 1.71
CA ALA A 468 34.03 -7.97 2.93
C ALA A 468 33.57 -7.21 4.19
N SER A 469 33.77 -5.90 4.23
CA SER A 469 33.28 -5.05 5.31
C SER A 469 31.75 -4.99 5.33
N ALA A 470 31.11 -4.87 4.18
CA ALA A 470 29.65 -4.92 4.07
C ALA A 470 29.09 -6.30 4.44
N ALA A 471 29.73 -7.38 4.04
CA ALA A 471 29.32 -8.75 4.40
C ALA A 471 29.44 -9.06 5.91
N ALA A 472 30.36 -8.40 6.61
CA ALA A 472 30.52 -8.52 8.05
C ALA A 472 29.62 -7.56 8.87
N ASN A 473 28.91 -6.65 8.20
CA ASN A 473 28.08 -5.64 8.86
C ASN A 473 26.83 -6.27 9.48
N ASN A 474 26.46 -5.80 10.66
CA ASN A 474 25.19 -6.13 11.33
C ASN A 474 24.57 -4.83 11.86
N ILE A 475 23.35 -4.56 11.48
CA ILE A 475 22.61 -3.36 11.90
C ILE A 475 21.56 -3.64 12.98
N ALA A 476 21.80 -4.67 13.82
CA ALA A 476 20.98 -4.95 14.98
C ALA A 476 20.79 -3.69 15.85
N GLY A 477 19.58 -3.50 16.37
CA GLY A 477 19.18 -2.33 17.14
C GLY A 477 18.80 -1.09 16.31
N SER A 478 19.08 -1.07 15.00
CA SER A 478 18.67 0.03 14.12
C SER A 478 17.16 0.02 13.90
N PRO A 479 16.49 1.20 13.87
CA PRO A 479 15.06 1.26 13.63
C PRO A 479 14.72 0.74 12.22
N LEU A 480 13.54 0.16 12.07
CA LEU A 480 13.01 -0.16 10.74
C LEU A 480 12.76 1.13 9.95
N PRO A 481 13.13 1.19 8.66
CA PRO A 481 12.78 2.35 7.83
C PRO A 481 11.26 2.49 7.71
N TYR A 482 10.80 3.72 7.40
CA TYR A 482 9.39 4.10 7.24
C TYR A 482 8.54 3.98 8.52
N THR A 483 9.14 3.69 9.67
CA THR A 483 8.45 3.59 10.95
C THR A 483 8.73 4.80 11.84
N SER A 484 7.69 5.50 12.26
CA SER A 484 7.77 6.60 13.25
C SER A 484 7.44 6.06 14.63
N LYS A 485 8.13 6.55 15.69
CA LYS A 485 7.84 6.15 17.06
C LYS A 485 6.46 6.60 17.55
N PHE A 486 5.96 7.72 17.03
CA PHE A 486 4.65 8.25 17.40
C PHE A 486 3.90 8.72 16.16
N SER A 487 2.63 8.35 16.07
CA SER A 487 1.70 8.83 15.06
C SER A 487 0.34 9.13 15.68
N TYR A 488 -0.38 10.08 15.10
CA TYR A 488 -1.71 10.45 15.58
C TYR A 488 -2.59 11.00 14.45
N SER A 489 -3.90 10.88 14.66
CA SER A 489 -4.93 11.53 13.85
C SER A 489 -6.05 11.99 14.79
N LEU A 490 -6.38 13.27 14.74
CA LEU A 490 -7.47 13.90 15.47
C LEU A 490 -8.42 14.50 14.46
N GLN A 491 -9.73 14.26 14.61
CA GLN A 491 -10.75 14.89 13.79
C GLN A 491 -11.85 15.44 14.70
N ALA A 492 -12.30 16.65 14.41
CA ALA A 492 -13.49 17.27 15.00
C ALA A 492 -14.51 17.52 13.90
N ARG A 493 -15.75 17.14 14.12
CA ARG A 493 -16.86 17.44 13.22
C ARG A 493 -17.95 18.16 14.02
N HIS A 494 -18.43 19.27 13.47
CA HIS A 494 -19.54 20.02 14.03
C HIS A 494 -20.54 20.39 12.95
N ARG A 495 -21.83 20.12 13.20
CA ARG A 495 -22.95 20.49 12.37
C ARG A 495 -23.67 21.68 13.00
N PHE A 496 -23.79 22.75 12.24
CA PHE A 496 -24.51 23.95 12.61
C PHE A 496 -25.83 24.01 11.84
N ASP A 497 -26.94 24.03 12.53
CA ASP A 497 -28.25 24.23 11.91
C ASP A 497 -28.45 25.71 11.59
N LEU A 498 -28.83 26.00 10.34
CA LEU A 498 -29.12 27.35 9.83
C LEU A 498 -30.63 27.45 9.54
N GLY A 499 -31.40 27.69 10.58
CA GLY A 499 -32.84 27.61 10.51
C GLY A 499 -33.31 26.16 10.46
N GLU A 500 -34.47 25.90 9.83
CA GLU A 500 -35.09 24.57 9.76
C GLU A 500 -34.64 23.75 8.56
N ASP A 501 -34.14 24.41 7.49
CA ASP A 501 -33.93 23.76 6.19
C ASP A 501 -32.49 23.51 5.82
N ASN A 502 -31.54 24.24 6.39
CA ASN A 502 -30.14 24.21 5.94
C ASN A 502 -29.14 23.95 7.09
N VAL A 503 -28.01 23.40 6.72
CA VAL A 503 -26.92 23.10 7.66
C VAL A 503 -25.56 23.51 7.11
N ILE A 504 -24.65 23.86 8.03
CA ILE A 504 -23.21 23.90 7.76
C ILE A 504 -22.58 22.72 8.50
N ASP A 505 -21.91 21.83 7.77
CA ASP A 505 -21.16 20.72 8.32
C ASP A 505 -19.67 21.04 8.20
N THR A 506 -18.98 21.13 9.33
CA THR A 506 -17.57 21.48 9.39
C THR A 506 -16.77 20.31 9.93
N THR A 507 -15.73 19.90 9.22
CA THR A 507 -14.78 18.88 9.66
C THR A 507 -13.37 19.48 9.65
N ILE A 508 -12.65 19.31 10.76
CA ILE A 508 -11.24 19.71 10.90
C ILE A 508 -10.47 18.47 11.32
N GLY A 509 -9.41 18.17 10.60
CA GLY A 509 -8.52 17.03 10.85
C GLY A 509 -7.09 17.48 11.07
N LEU A 510 -6.41 16.94 12.07
CA LEU A 510 -5.00 17.11 12.33
C LEU A 510 -4.34 15.73 12.41
N SER A 511 -3.39 15.44 11.52
CA SER A 511 -2.65 14.20 11.55
C SER A 511 -1.15 14.44 11.53
N GLY A 512 -0.38 13.56 12.17
CA GLY A 512 1.06 13.76 12.23
C GLY A 512 1.83 12.52 12.65
N ARG A 513 3.15 12.61 12.46
CA ARG A 513 4.14 11.59 12.82
C ARG A 513 5.39 12.24 13.42
N SER A 514 6.04 11.53 14.34
CA SER A 514 7.40 11.88 14.77
C SER A 514 8.40 11.57 13.64
N LYS A 515 9.64 12.05 13.77
CA LYS A 515 10.72 11.80 12.80
C LYS A 515 10.95 10.31 12.55
N TYR A 516 11.29 9.94 11.30
CA TYR A 516 11.63 8.59 10.90
C TYR A 516 12.59 8.60 9.69
N PHE A 517 13.14 7.43 9.35
CA PHE A 517 13.91 7.27 8.12
C PHE A 517 13.00 6.83 6.98
N ASP A 518 13.06 7.52 5.84
CA ASP A 518 12.36 7.24 4.59
C ASP A 518 13.31 6.67 3.50
N SER A 519 14.44 6.11 3.95
CA SER A 519 15.41 5.40 3.11
C SER A 519 15.96 4.17 3.83
N ASP A 520 16.22 3.11 3.06
CA ASP A 520 16.77 1.85 3.59
C ASP A 520 18.17 2.02 4.18
N ASN A 521 18.99 2.90 3.61
CA ASN A 521 20.33 3.20 4.11
C ASN A 521 20.36 4.21 5.26
N GLN A 522 19.18 4.68 5.73
CA GLN A 522 19.00 5.61 6.83
C GLN A 522 19.90 6.86 6.74
N SER A 523 19.99 7.44 5.54
CA SER A 523 20.83 8.60 5.30
C SER A 523 20.37 9.83 6.10
N PRO A 524 21.25 10.46 6.89
CA PRO A 524 20.93 11.69 7.59
C PRO A 524 20.80 12.90 6.65
N LEU A 525 21.31 12.80 5.41
CA LEU A 525 21.32 13.89 4.43
C LEU A 525 20.02 13.99 3.62
N PHE A 526 19.40 12.85 3.27
CA PHE A 526 18.23 12.85 2.40
C PHE A 526 17.14 11.84 2.80
N GLY A 527 17.48 10.84 3.60
CA GLY A 527 16.60 9.74 4.00
C GLY A 527 16.04 9.89 5.41
N ARG A 528 15.82 11.12 5.88
CA ARG A 528 15.26 11.42 7.20
C ARG A 528 14.13 12.41 7.10
N GLN A 529 12.92 11.92 7.19
CA GLN A 529 11.73 12.76 7.33
C GLN A 529 11.70 13.34 8.75
N LYS A 530 11.59 14.67 8.85
CA LYS A 530 11.32 15.36 10.12
C LYS A 530 9.91 15.04 10.61
N GLY A 531 9.67 15.17 11.91
CA GLY A 531 8.32 15.12 12.44
C GLY A 531 7.46 16.25 11.86
N TYR A 532 6.20 15.95 11.57
CA TYR A 532 5.27 16.87 10.93
C TYR A 532 3.84 16.71 11.42
N SER A 533 3.03 17.74 11.14
CA SER A 533 1.59 17.73 11.33
C SER A 533 0.91 18.36 10.13
N LYS A 534 -0.07 17.65 9.53
CA LYS A 534 -0.89 18.13 8.42
C LYS A 534 -2.27 18.50 8.94
N LEU A 535 -2.75 19.68 8.59
CA LEU A 535 -4.08 20.19 8.91
C LEU A 535 -4.97 20.06 7.69
N ASP A 536 -6.12 19.43 7.84
CA ASP A 536 -7.17 19.34 6.83
C ASP A 536 -8.44 20.01 7.34
N ALA A 537 -9.22 20.62 6.46
CA ALA A 537 -10.49 21.20 6.81
C ALA A 537 -11.51 21.03 5.67
N ARG A 538 -12.76 20.82 6.02
CA ARG A 538 -13.89 20.79 5.09
C ARG A 538 -15.06 21.55 5.67
N VAL A 539 -15.61 22.49 4.92
CA VAL A 539 -16.82 23.23 5.26
C VAL A 539 -17.83 22.99 4.14
N GLN A 540 -18.94 22.37 4.48
CA GLN A 540 -20.03 22.03 3.58
C GLN A 540 -21.26 22.82 3.97
N TYR A 541 -21.97 23.34 2.97
CA TYR A 541 -23.30 23.92 3.08
C TYR A 541 -24.30 23.13 2.21
N GLY A 542 -25.48 22.91 2.73
CA GLY A 542 -26.58 22.25 2.01
C GLY A 542 -27.85 22.12 2.85
N PRO A 543 -28.92 21.55 2.31
CA PRO A 543 -30.15 21.31 3.03
C PRO A 543 -29.99 20.14 4.01
N VAL A 544 -30.87 20.10 5.03
CA VAL A 544 -30.93 19.06 6.05
C VAL A 544 -31.12 17.66 5.44
N ASP A 545 -31.86 17.55 4.35
CA ASP A 545 -32.12 16.29 3.62
C ASP A 545 -30.99 15.85 2.68
N GLU A 546 -29.90 16.60 2.62
CA GLU A 546 -28.68 16.30 1.87
C GLU A 546 -28.91 16.10 0.35
N ARG A 547 -30.03 16.61 -0.22
CA ARG A 547 -30.29 16.49 -1.66
C ARG A 547 -29.21 17.16 -2.53
N TRP A 548 -28.59 18.20 -2.04
CA TRP A 548 -27.43 18.82 -2.67
C TRP A 548 -26.48 19.38 -1.60
N HIS A 549 -25.25 19.60 -1.99
CA HIS A 549 -24.29 20.31 -1.14
C HIS A 549 -23.24 21.03 -2.00
N VAL A 550 -22.64 22.06 -1.39
CA VAL A 550 -21.42 22.69 -1.85
C VAL A 550 -20.44 22.70 -0.71
N ALA A 551 -19.18 22.37 -0.96
CA ALA A 551 -18.14 22.37 0.07
C ALA A 551 -16.82 22.97 -0.43
N VAL A 552 -16.10 23.59 0.49
CA VAL A 552 -14.68 23.94 0.34
C VAL A 552 -13.88 22.92 1.13
N VAL A 553 -12.87 22.32 0.48
CA VAL A 553 -12.03 21.30 1.06
C VAL A 553 -10.58 21.74 0.96
N GLY A 554 -9.89 21.79 2.08
CA GLY A 554 -8.46 22.03 2.16
C GLY A 554 -7.75 20.82 2.74
N LYS A 555 -6.79 20.26 2.03
CA LYS A 555 -5.90 19.19 2.49
C LYS A 555 -4.51 19.76 2.69
N ASN A 556 -3.82 19.27 3.73
CA ASN A 556 -2.49 19.72 4.08
C ASN A 556 -2.35 21.27 4.08
N LEU A 557 -3.27 21.96 4.75
CA LEU A 557 -3.32 23.42 4.82
C LEU A 557 -2.04 24.02 5.42
N THR A 558 -1.32 23.27 6.25
CA THR A 558 0.01 23.60 6.77
C THR A 558 1.10 23.60 5.69
N ASN A 559 0.80 23.04 4.50
CA ASN A 559 1.71 22.90 3.36
C ASN A 559 3.02 22.16 3.71
N GLU A 560 2.90 21.14 4.56
CA GLU A 560 4.04 20.29 4.91
C GLU A 560 4.52 19.50 3.69
N LYS A 561 5.81 19.58 3.42
CA LYS A 561 6.46 18.84 2.34
C LYS A 561 7.06 17.56 2.91
N THR A 562 6.46 16.44 2.60
CA THR A 562 6.87 15.12 3.07
C THR A 562 7.34 14.26 1.91
N THR A 563 8.19 13.29 2.22
CA THR A 563 8.71 12.32 1.26
C THR A 563 8.21 10.93 1.60
N GLY A 564 7.75 10.19 0.58
CA GLY A 564 7.34 8.79 0.73
C GLY A 564 8.53 7.83 0.71
N SER A 565 9.60 8.20 0.00
CA SER A 565 10.84 7.41 -0.11
C SER A 565 11.99 8.28 -0.61
N ALA A 566 13.21 7.95 -0.20
CA ALA A 566 14.42 8.60 -0.68
C ALA A 566 15.56 7.58 -0.87
N PHE A 567 16.38 7.79 -1.89
CA PHE A 567 17.59 6.99 -2.13
C PHE A 567 18.64 7.80 -2.90
N ASN A 568 19.89 7.39 -2.82
CA ASN A 568 20.95 7.95 -3.67
C ASN A 568 21.13 7.10 -4.92
N LEU A 569 21.41 7.75 -6.04
CA LEU A 569 21.84 7.05 -7.23
C LEU A 569 23.24 6.47 -7.00
N PRO A 570 23.44 5.19 -7.36
CA PRO A 570 24.73 4.49 -7.12
C PRO A 570 25.88 5.04 -7.98
N PHE A 571 25.56 5.91 -8.95
CA PHE A 571 26.55 6.53 -9.84
C PHE A 571 26.46 8.06 -9.74
N PRO A 572 27.59 8.76 -9.83
CA PRO A 572 27.58 10.19 -10.09
C PRO A 572 27.09 10.41 -11.53
N ILE A 573 25.79 10.63 -11.72
CA ILE A 573 25.22 11.07 -13.02
C ILE A 573 25.68 12.49 -13.32
N THR A 574 26.15 13.20 -12.29
CA THR A 574 26.73 14.56 -12.36
C THR A 574 28.03 14.60 -11.57
N ALA A 575 28.80 15.68 -11.69
CA ALA A 575 30.02 15.90 -10.91
C ALA A 575 29.82 15.87 -9.37
N ALA A 576 28.59 15.93 -8.90
CA ALA A 576 28.22 15.81 -7.49
C ALA A 576 27.18 14.70 -7.28
N PRO A 577 27.32 13.84 -6.23
CA PRO A 577 26.33 12.84 -5.90
C PRO A 577 24.98 13.50 -5.58
N ARG A 578 23.88 12.85 -5.98
CA ARG A 578 22.52 13.35 -5.80
C ARG A 578 21.63 12.31 -5.12
N ALA A 579 20.69 12.82 -4.32
CA ALA A 579 19.56 12.03 -3.83
C ALA A 579 18.35 12.20 -4.75
N ILE A 580 17.59 11.15 -4.87
CA ILE A 580 16.24 11.10 -5.43
C ILE A 580 15.26 11.00 -4.28
N MET A 581 14.26 11.87 -4.26
CA MET A 581 13.19 11.86 -3.26
C MET A 581 11.84 11.85 -3.96
N TYR A 582 10.93 11.00 -3.49
CA TYR A 582 9.55 10.98 -3.97
C TYR A 582 8.71 11.88 -3.10
N LEU A 583 8.31 13.04 -3.65
CA LEU A 583 7.52 14.04 -2.95
C LEU A 583 6.06 13.59 -2.85
N GLU A 584 5.49 13.66 -1.65
CA GLU A 584 4.05 13.50 -1.44
C GLU A 584 3.30 14.79 -1.81
N GLU A 585 1.96 14.66 -2.02
CA GLU A 585 1.10 15.78 -2.35
C GLU A 585 1.20 16.89 -1.30
N THR A 586 1.40 18.12 -1.79
CA THR A 586 1.47 19.32 -0.97
C THR A 586 0.06 19.83 -0.62
N ARG A 587 -0.09 21.10 -0.22
CA ARG A 587 -1.41 21.68 0.03
C ARG A 587 -2.29 21.55 -1.21
N ASN A 588 -3.58 21.21 -0.98
CA ASN A 588 -4.58 21.12 -2.03
C ASN A 588 -5.90 21.74 -1.54
N ILE A 589 -6.35 22.80 -2.21
CA ILE A 589 -7.61 23.47 -1.96
C ILE A 589 -8.55 23.14 -3.14
N SER A 590 -9.77 22.71 -2.83
CA SER A 590 -10.77 22.35 -3.83
C SER A 590 -12.17 22.82 -3.45
N ILE A 591 -13.01 23.00 -4.46
CA ILE A 591 -14.46 23.13 -4.31
C ILE A 591 -15.13 21.85 -4.73
N GLU A 592 -16.13 21.44 -3.97
CA GLU A 592 -16.93 20.25 -4.21
C GLU A 592 -18.40 20.65 -4.33
N ALA A 593 -19.13 20.07 -5.28
CA ALA A 593 -20.58 20.15 -5.36
C ALA A 593 -21.16 18.75 -5.61
N GLY A 594 -22.24 18.42 -4.93
CA GLY A 594 -22.90 17.13 -5.05
C GLY A 594 -24.42 17.26 -5.08
N MET A 595 -25.06 16.28 -5.74
CA MET A 595 -26.52 16.17 -5.82
C MET A 595 -26.93 14.70 -5.71
N ARG A 596 -28.02 14.45 -5.01
CA ARG A 596 -28.63 13.13 -4.82
C ARG A 596 -30.11 13.17 -5.23
N PHE A 597 -30.58 12.11 -5.87
CA PHE A 597 -31.94 11.94 -6.41
C PHE A 597 -32.60 10.70 -5.82
#